data_759882490222ca3ba78bd96a7b398a48
#
_entry.id   759882490222ca3ba78bd96a7b398a48
#
_cell.length_a   1.000
_cell.length_b   1.000
_cell.length_c   1.000
_cell.angle_alpha   90.00
_cell.angle_beta   90.00
_cell.angle_gamma   90.00
#
_symmetry.space_group_name_H-M   'P 1'
#
loop_
_entity.id
_entity.type
_entity.pdbx_description
1 polymer ?
#
loop_
_entity_poly.entity_id
_entity_poly.type
_entity_poly.pdbx_seq_one_letter_code
_entity_poly.pdbx_strand_id
1 'polypeptide(L)'
;VLYSQVMLSSVFRCLRTYPVAGQRSMSQSSLVGKVAIVTASTDGIGLAAAQALGKRGAHVVVSSRRQPNVDKAVALLQSQSIRVTGTTCNVGNGEDREKLVQMTLDQCGGIDILVSNAAVNPFLGNIMDSTEDVWDKILSINVKSAFLMTKLVVPHMEKRGGGNVVFVSSVAGYQPMQALGPYSVSKTALLGLTRALAPELAHSNIRVNCVAPGIIKTRFSSVLWRNEEIIDEFKKQLSIKRIGEPEEIGGVIAFLCSEEASYITGETITVTGGIGCRL
;
A
#
# COMPACT_ATOMS: atom_id res chain seq x y z
N VAL A 1 58.82 -18.46 -2.83
CA VAL A 1 58.43 -18.20 -4.24
C VAL A 1 57.63 -19.37 -4.83
N LEU A 2 57.19 -20.38 -4.03
CA LEU A 2 56.47 -21.57 -4.53
C LEU A 2 55.02 -21.71 -3.99
N TYR A 3 54.46 -20.69 -3.31
CA TYR A 3 53.13 -20.74 -2.74
C TYR A 3 52.05 -19.90 -3.46
N SER A 4 52.42 -19.15 -4.52
CA SER A 4 51.50 -18.24 -5.23
C SER A 4 50.93 -18.79 -6.54
N GLN A 5 51.28 -19.97 -6.99
CA GLN A 5 50.78 -20.52 -8.27
C GLN A 5 49.71 -21.62 -8.13
N VAL A 6 49.43 -22.11 -6.93
CA VAL A 6 48.43 -23.20 -6.73
C VAL A 6 47.03 -22.67 -6.44
N MET A 7 46.86 -21.41 -6.03
CA MET A 7 45.55 -20.83 -5.70
C MET A 7 44.79 -20.22 -6.90
N LEU A 8 45.44 -20.01 -8.04
CA LEU A 8 44.80 -19.43 -9.23
C LEU A 8 44.18 -20.47 -10.18
N SER A 9 44.49 -21.76 -10.02
CA SER A 9 43.94 -22.81 -10.87
C SER A 9 42.62 -23.43 -10.37
N SER A 10 42.22 -23.20 -9.11
CA SER A 10 40.97 -23.75 -8.53
C SER A 10 39.78 -22.82 -8.66
N VAL A 11 39.98 -21.53 -8.96
CA VAL A 11 38.89 -20.55 -9.09
C VAL A 11 38.24 -20.57 -10.47
N PHE A 12 38.92 -21.07 -11.49
CA PHE A 12 38.41 -21.09 -12.87
C PHE A 12 37.64 -22.38 -13.29
N ARG A 13 37.45 -23.34 -12.40
CA ARG A 13 36.75 -24.59 -12.73
C ARG A 13 35.29 -24.68 -12.28
N CYS A 14 34.70 -23.62 -11.75
CA CYS A 14 33.30 -23.61 -11.30
C CYS A 14 32.42 -22.64 -12.08
N LEU A 15 32.81 -22.23 -13.28
CA LEU A 15 31.88 -21.61 -14.23
C LEU A 15 31.14 -22.74 -14.99
N ARG A 16 30.26 -23.47 -14.29
CA ARG A 16 29.14 -24.12 -14.97
C ARG A 16 28.30 -22.99 -15.57
N THR A 17 28.27 -22.95 -16.89
CA THR A 17 27.31 -22.14 -17.64
C THR A 17 25.91 -22.55 -17.19
N TYR A 18 25.34 -21.75 -16.28
CA TYR A 18 23.90 -21.79 -16.06
C TYR A 18 23.28 -21.37 -17.41
N PRO A 19 22.28 -22.11 -17.93
CA PRO A 19 21.55 -21.65 -19.08
C PRO A 19 21.00 -20.28 -18.71
N VAL A 20 21.35 -19.26 -19.48
CA VAL A 20 20.74 -17.94 -19.39
C VAL A 20 19.25 -18.18 -19.59
N ALA A 21 18.49 -18.13 -18.51
CA ALA A 21 17.03 -18.16 -18.57
C ALA A 21 16.63 -17.12 -19.58
N GLY A 22 15.90 -17.55 -20.61
CA GLY A 22 15.59 -16.75 -21.79
C GLY A 22 15.21 -15.34 -21.40
N GLN A 23 15.70 -14.37 -22.15
CA GLN A 23 15.36 -12.96 -22.03
C GLN A 23 13.86 -12.83 -21.85
N ARG A 24 13.37 -12.71 -20.60
CA ARG A 24 12.02 -12.23 -20.36
C ARG A 24 12.02 -10.83 -20.96
N SER A 25 11.34 -10.68 -22.09
CA SER A 25 10.97 -9.40 -22.63
C SER A 25 10.53 -8.54 -21.43
N MET A 26 11.11 -7.36 -21.26
CA MET A 26 10.63 -6.35 -20.30
C MET A 26 9.26 -5.84 -20.80
N SER A 27 8.26 -6.71 -20.89
CA SER A 27 6.87 -6.30 -20.95
C SER A 27 6.60 -5.62 -19.61
N GLN A 28 6.06 -4.42 -19.63
CA GLN A 28 5.54 -3.72 -18.46
C GLN A 28 4.90 -4.76 -17.54
N SER A 29 5.37 -4.85 -16.28
CA SER A 29 4.95 -5.89 -15.34
C SER A 29 3.43 -5.99 -15.32
N SER A 30 2.92 -7.06 -15.90
CA SER A 30 1.50 -7.23 -16.14
C SER A 30 0.84 -7.80 -14.90
N LEU A 31 -0.25 -7.19 -14.47
CA LEU A 31 -1.16 -7.70 -13.46
C LEU A 31 -2.42 -8.35 -14.09
N VAL A 32 -2.33 -8.75 -15.35
CA VAL A 32 -3.41 -9.44 -16.06
C VAL A 32 -3.80 -10.72 -15.32
N GLY A 33 -5.10 -10.92 -15.08
CA GLY A 33 -5.63 -12.05 -14.33
C GLY A 33 -5.54 -11.92 -12.81
N LYS A 34 -4.96 -10.83 -12.29
CA LYS A 34 -4.92 -10.52 -10.86
C LYS A 34 -6.15 -9.74 -10.43
N VAL A 35 -6.62 -9.98 -9.21
CA VAL A 35 -7.75 -9.31 -8.57
C VAL A 35 -7.24 -8.53 -7.36
N ALA A 36 -7.53 -7.23 -7.34
CA ALA A 36 -7.02 -6.31 -6.32
C ALA A 36 -8.15 -5.64 -5.55
N ILE A 37 -8.24 -5.87 -4.25
CA ILE A 37 -9.10 -5.10 -3.35
C ILE A 37 -8.34 -3.87 -2.88
N VAL A 38 -8.93 -2.68 -3.06
CA VAL A 38 -8.39 -1.41 -2.54
C VAL A 38 -9.43 -0.77 -1.62
N THR A 39 -9.13 -0.64 -0.33
CA THR A 39 -10.06 -0.04 0.64
C THR A 39 -10.02 1.49 0.59
N ALA A 40 -11.20 2.14 0.81
CA ALA A 40 -11.35 3.60 0.72
C ALA A 40 -10.79 4.19 -0.59
N SER A 41 -11.14 3.59 -1.72
CA SER A 41 -10.53 3.82 -3.03
C SER A 41 -11.37 4.64 -4.00
N THR A 42 -12.27 5.47 -3.47
CA THR A 42 -13.12 6.34 -4.31
C THR A 42 -12.56 7.76 -4.47
N ASP A 43 -11.39 8.04 -3.87
CA ASP A 43 -10.74 9.35 -3.90
C ASP A 43 -9.25 9.23 -3.50
N GLY A 44 -8.43 10.23 -3.82
CA GLY A 44 -7.05 10.38 -3.38
C GLY A 44 -6.15 9.15 -3.68
N ILE A 45 -5.31 8.79 -2.71
CA ILE A 45 -4.32 7.70 -2.87
C ILE A 45 -4.98 6.36 -3.23
N GLY A 46 -6.12 6.03 -2.60
CA GLY A 46 -6.81 4.77 -2.89
C GLY A 46 -7.30 4.68 -4.33
N LEU A 47 -7.86 5.76 -4.87
CA LEU A 47 -8.30 5.84 -6.27
C LEU A 47 -7.11 5.75 -7.23
N ALA A 48 -6.03 6.49 -6.94
CA ALA A 48 -4.80 6.45 -7.73
C ALA A 48 -4.16 5.05 -7.73
N ALA A 49 -4.18 4.34 -6.59
CA ALA A 49 -3.73 2.96 -6.50
C ALA A 49 -4.59 2.03 -7.37
N ALA A 50 -5.93 2.16 -7.30
CA ALA A 50 -6.85 1.40 -8.15
C ALA A 50 -6.60 1.66 -9.64
N GLN A 51 -6.39 2.92 -10.04
CA GLN A 51 -6.01 3.29 -11.41
C GLN A 51 -4.68 2.65 -11.84
N ALA A 52 -3.65 2.73 -11.01
CA ALA A 52 -2.32 2.22 -11.33
C ALA A 52 -2.31 0.69 -11.47
N LEU A 53 -3.02 -0.03 -10.58
CA LEU A 53 -3.21 -1.49 -10.67
C LEU A 53 -4.02 -1.88 -11.90
N GLY A 54 -5.14 -1.18 -12.14
CA GLY A 54 -6.01 -1.43 -13.29
C GLY A 54 -5.35 -1.18 -14.64
N LYS A 55 -4.55 -0.12 -14.78
CA LYS A 55 -3.75 0.17 -15.99
C LYS A 55 -2.71 -0.91 -16.28
N ARG A 56 -2.26 -1.66 -15.26
CA ARG A 56 -1.39 -2.84 -15.41
C ARG A 56 -2.17 -4.15 -15.68
N GLY A 57 -3.50 -4.08 -15.80
CA GLY A 57 -4.37 -5.18 -16.20
C GLY A 57 -5.09 -5.91 -15.06
N ALA A 58 -4.94 -5.49 -13.81
CA ALA A 58 -5.70 -6.07 -12.70
C ALA A 58 -7.19 -5.77 -12.81
N HIS A 59 -8.03 -6.67 -12.34
CA HIS A 59 -9.41 -6.35 -11.98
C HIS A 59 -9.40 -5.69 -10.60
N VAL A 60 -9.83 -4.43 -10.51
CA VAL A 60 -9.80 -3.70 -9.24
C VAL A 60 -11.17 -3.68 -8.58
N VAL A 61 -11.20 -3.92 -7.28
CA VAL A 61 -12.40 -3.83 -6.46
C VAL A 61 -12.27 -2.62 -5.56
N VAL A 62 -13.10 -1.60 -5.85
CA VAL A 62 -13.09 -0.33 -5.12
C VAL A 62 -14.18 -0.30 -4.06
N SER A 63 -13.88 0.35 -2.93
CA SER A 63 -14.84 0.46 -1.84
C SER A 63 -14.80 1.80 -1.12
N SER A 64 -15.93 2.18 -0.58
CA SER A 64 -16.12 3.38 0.25
C SER A 64 -17.38 3.21 1.09
N ARG A 65 -17.58 4.07 2.09
CA ARG A 65 -18.78 4.04 2.96
C ARG A 65 -20.07 4.53 2.28
N ARG A 66 -19.96 5.19 1.12
CA ARG A 66 -21.11 5.84 0.45
C ARG A 66 -21.23 5.36 -0.98
N GLN A 67 -22.40 4.82 -1.33
CA GLN A 67 -22.67 4.31 -2.67
C GLN A 67 -22.42 5.34 -3.79
N PRO A 68 -22.86 6.61 -3.69
CA PRO A 68 -22.59 7.58 -4.76
C PRO A 68 -21.11 7.83 -5.05
N ASN A 69 -20.24 7.67 -4.04
CA ASN A 69 -18.79 7.76 -4.25
C ASN A 69 -18.25 6.53 -5.00
N VAL A 70 -18.78 5.35 -4.65
CA VAL A 70 -18.42 4.10 -5.33
C VAL A 70 -18.82 4.18 -6.80
N ASP A 71 -20.06 4.59 -7.08
CA ASP A 71 -20.57 4.70 -8.46
C ASP A 71 -19.75 5.65 -9.32
N LYS A 72 -19.36 6.81 -8.77
CA LYS A 72 -18.47 7.76 -9.45
C LYS A 72 -17.10 7.18 -9.75
N ALA A 73 -16.50 6.48 -8.78
CA ALA A 73 -15.19 5.88 -8.96
C ALA A 73 -15.22 4.74 -9.98
N VAL A 74 -16.26 3.90 -9.95
CA VAL A 74 -16.47 2.84 -10.94
C VAL A 74 -16.62 3.43 -12.34
N ALA A 75 -17.50 4.44 -12.53
CA ALA A 75 -17.68 5.09 -13.81
C ALA A 75 -16.38 5.71 -14.34
N LEU A 76 -15.61 6.37 -13.48
CA LEU A 76 -14.31 6.95 -13.84
C LEU A 76 -13.31 5.88 -14.28
N LEU A 77 -13.21 4.77 -13.56
CA LEU A 77 -12.26 3.70 -13.90
C LEU A 77 -12.68 2.97 -15.16
N GLN A 78 -13.98 2.73 -15.36
CA GLN A 78 -14.54 2.16 -16.60
C GLN A 78 -14.28 3.05 -17.81
N SER A 79 -14.38 4.37 -17.69
CA SER A 79 -14.07 5.31 -18.78
C SER A 79 -12.60 5.25 -19.21
N GLN A 80 -11.71 4.71 -18.37
CA GLN A 80 -10.29 4.47 -18.65
C GLN A 80 -10.02 3.02 -19.09
N SER A 81 -11.06 2.26 -19.45
CA SER A 81 -10.97 0.85 -19.86
C SER A 81 -10.39 -0.07 -18.78
N ILE A 82 -10.53 0.30 -17.51
CA ILE A 82 -10.11 -0.51 -16.37
C ILE A 82 -11.25 -1.44 -15.95
N ARG A 83 -10.94 -2.74 -15.78
CA ARG A 83 -11.89 -3.69 -15.20
C ARG A 83 -12.09 -3.38 -13.72
N VAL A 84 -13.28 -3.01 -13.33
CA VAL A 84 -13.59 -2.56 -11.99
C VAL A 84 -14.94 -3.05 -11.50
N THR A 85 -14.99 -3.41 -10.23
CA THR A 85 -16.19 -3.68 -9.44
C THR A 85 -16.18 -2.75 -8.23
N GLY A 86 -17.35 -2.35 -7.75
CA GLY A 86 -17.44 -1.46 -6.59
C GLY A 86 -18.52 -1.90 -5.60
N THR A 87 -18.26 -1.71 -4.31
CA THR A 87 -19.25 -1.93 -3.26
C THR A 87 -19.05 -1.00 -2.07
N THR A 88 -20.10 -0.78 -1.28
CA THR A 88 -19.94 -0.10 0.00
C THR A 88 -19.23 -0.98 1.00
N CYS A 89 -18.33 -0.38 1.77
CA CYS A 89 -17.66 -1.03 2.90
C CYS A 89 -17.19 0.01 3.92
N ASN A 90 -17.64 -0.15 5.16
CA ASN A 90 -17.03 0.46 6.33
C ASN A 90 -16.06 -0.55 6.92
N VAL A 91 -14.76 -0.36 6.72
CA VAL A 91 -13.73 -1.31 7.19
C VAL A 91 -13.74 -1.52 8.72
N GLY A 92 -14.35 -0.63 9.50
CA GLY A 92 -14.56 -0.79 10.93
C GLY A 92 -15.65 -1.81 11.29
N ASN A 93 -16.54 -2.16 10.35
CA ASN A 93 -17.62 -3.13 10.54
C ASN A 93 -17.19 -4.51 10.02
N GLY A 94 -17.45 -5.58 10.83
CA GLY A 94 -17.09 -6.96 10.47
C GLY A 94 -17.84 -7.47 9.26
N GLU A 95 -19.16 -7.31 9.27
CA GLU A 95 -20.05 -7.77 8.20
C GLU A 95 -19.74 -7.09 6.86
N ASP A 96 -19.41 -5.78 6.88
CA ASP A 96 -19.03 -5.06 5.68
C ASP A 96 -17.72 -5.58 5.08
N ARG A 97 -16.74 -5.94 5.92
CA ARG A 97 -15.47 -6.53 5.46
C ARG A 97 -15.70 -7.91 4.83
N GLU A 98 -16.50 -8.76 5.48
CA GLU A 98 -16.85 -10.08 4.97
C GLU A 98 -17.64 -9.97 3.66
N LYS A 99 -18.61 -9.05 3.58
CA LYS A 99 -19.38 -8.76 2.36
C LYS A 99 -18.47 -8.30 1.21
N LEU A 100 -17.49 -7.44 1.47
CA LEU A 100 -16.53 -6.99 0.46
C LEU A 100 -15.72 -8.16 -0.09
N VAL A 101 -15.21 -9.04 0.78
CA VAL A 101 -14.45 -10.22 0.38
C VAL A 101 -15.33 -11.21 -0.39
N GLN A 102 -16.52 -11.53 0.12
CA GLN A 102 -17.44 -12.48 -0.53
C GLN A 102 -17.85 -11.99 -1.93
N MET A 103 -18.27 -10.73 -2.05
CA MET A 103 -18.63 -10.12 -3.33
C MET A 103 -17.46 -10.17 -4.32
N THR A 104 -16.22 -9.95 -3.85
CA THR A 104 -15.03 -10.06 -4.70
C THR A 104 -14.85 -11.48 -5.22
N LEU A 105 -15.03 -12.49 -4.37
CA LEU A 105 -14.93 -13.90 -4.76
C LEU A 105 -16.00 -14.27 -5.79
N ASP A 106 -17.24 -13.86 -5.55
CA ASP A 106 -18.38 -14.18 -6.43
C ASP A 106 -18.23 -13.56 -7.82
N GLN A 107 -17.74 -12.34 -7.90
CA GLN A 107 -17.64 -11.59 -9.17
C GLN A 107 -16.31 -11.73 -9.89
N CYS A 108 -15.22 -11.99 -9.16
CA CYS A 108 -13.87 -12.00 -9.73
C CYS A 108 -13.17 -13.36 -9.62
N GLY A 109 -13.72 -14.31 -8.87
CA GLY A 109 -13.23 -15.70 -8.76
C GLY A 109 -11.99 -15.88 -7.89
N GLY A 110 -11.49 -14.83 -7.20
CA GLY A 110 -10.33 -14.92 -6.31
C GLY A 110 -9.82 -13.56 -5.87
N ILE A 111 -8.75 -13.57 -5.05
CA ILE A 111 -8.10 -12.36 -4.53
C ILE A 111 -6.59 -12.58 -4.59
N ASP A 112 -5.87 -11.67 -5.22
CA ASP A 112 -4.40 -11.71 -5.33
C ASP A 112 -3.73 -10.53 -4.61
N ILE A 113 -4.41 -9.39 -4.48
CA ILE A 113 -3.83 -8.15 -3.95
C ILE A 113 -4.82 -7.51 -2.96
N LEU A 114 -4.28 -7.08 -1.81
CA LEU A 114 -4.98 -6.20 -0.87
C LEU A 114 -4.18 -4.91 -0.69
N VAL A 115 -4.79 -3.77 -1.01
CA VAL A 115 -4.29 -2.45 -0.62
C VAL A 115 -5.15 -1.91 0.52
N SER A 116 -4.60 -1.94 1.74
CA SER A 116 -5.26 -1.40 2.93
C SER A 116 -4.94 0.08 3.07
N ASN A 117 -5.78 0.90 2.46
CA ASN A 117 -5.61 2.36 2.39
C ASN A 117 -6.55 3.13 3.33
N ALA A 118 -7.63 2.52 3.80
CA ALA A 118 -8.60 3.19 4.66
C ALA A 118 -7.96 3.75 5.94
N ALA A 119 -8.19 5.03 6.22
CA ALA A 119 -7.72 5.69 7.43
C ALA A 119 -8.66 6.82 7.85
N VAL A 120 -8.58 7.18 9.14
CA VAL A 120 -9.25 8.32 9.73
C VAL A 120 -8.27 9.11 10.59
N ASN A 121 -8.51 10.41 10.72
CA ASN A 121 -7.90 11.28 11.71
C ASN A 121 -8.96 12.26 12.25
N PRO A 122 -9.74 11.89 13.27
CA PRO A 122 -10.80 12.72 13.82
C PRO A 122 -10.30 13.79 14.80
N PHE A 123 -9.00 13.84 15.10
CA PHE A 123 -8.44 14.73 16.11
C PHE A 123 -7.23 15.50 15.58
N LEU A 124 -7.18 16.78 15.87
CA LEU A 124 -6.07 17.67 15.60
C LEU A 124 -5.82 18.53 16.84
N GLY A 125 -4.68 18.37 17.49
CA GLY A 125 -4.37 19.12 18.72
C GLY A 125 -3.30 18.44 19.58
N ASN A 126 -3.13 18.93 20.80
CA ASN A 126 -2.19 18.33 21.74
C ASN A 126 -2.63 16.88 22.09
N ILE A 127 -1.71 15.95 22.00
CA ILE A 127 -2.00 14.53 22.23
C ILE A 127 -2.61 14.26 23.62
N MET A 128 -2.26 15.04 24.62
CA MET A 128 -2.80 14.90 25.99
C MET A 128 -4.28 15.32 26.09
N ASP A 129 -4.79 16.08 25.12
CA ASP A 129 -6.20 16.50 25.06
C ASP A 129 -7.07 15.49 24.27
N SER A 130 -6.47 14.42 23.73
CA SER A 130 -7.20 13.40 22.97
C SER A 130 -7.96 12.46 23.90
N THR A 131 -9.22 12.20 23.55
CA THR A 131 -10.11 11.30 24.32
C THR A 131 -9.90 9.82 23.99
N GLU A 132 -10.36 8.93 24.88
CA GLU A 132 -10.36 7.49 24.65
C GLU A 132 -11.09 7.10 23.37
N ASP A 133 -12.25 7.71 23.08
CA ASP A 133 -13.01 7.50 21.84
C ASP A 133 -12.19 7.82 20.57
N VAL A 134 -11.34 8.85 20.63
CA VAL A 134 -10.43 9.20 19.53
C VAL A 134 -9.42 8.08 19.31
N TRP A 135 -8.82 7.55 20.38
CA TRP A 135 -7.88 6.45 20.32
C TRP A 135 -8.52 5.19 19.78
N ASP A 136 -9.66 4.80 20.33
CA ASP A 136 -10.42 3.63 19.89
C ASP A 136 -10.78 3.71 18.42
N LYS A 137 -11.28 4.87 17.98
CA LYS A 137 -11.63 5.10 16.59
C LYS A 137 -10.44 5.00 15.65
N ILE A 138 -9.33 5.64 15.99
CA ILE A 138 -8.12 5.65 15.18
C ILE A 138 -7.52 4.24 15.10
N LEU A 139 -7.31 3.57 16.23
CA LEU A 139 -6.73 2.25 16.26
C LEU A 139 -7.63 1.20 15.60
N SER A 140 -8.95 1.29 15.81
CA SER A 140 -9.91 0.39 15.18
C SER A 140 -9.89 0.51 13.65
N ILE A 141 -9.85 1.72 13.11
CA ILE A 141 -9.91 1.93 11.66
C ILE A 141 -8.52 1.81 11.01
N ASN A 142 -7.49 2.44 11.58
CA ASN A 142 -6.20 2.54 10.89
C ASN A 142 -5.34 1.27 11.05
N VAL A 143 -5.52 0.53 12.14
CA VAL A 143 -4.67 -0.61 12.49
C VAL A 143 -5.45 -1.92 12.50
N LYS A 144 -6.46 -2.03 13.39
CA LYS A 144 -7.21 -3.28 13.57
C LYS A 144 -7.91 -3.71 12.27
N SER A 145 -8.51 -2.78 11.54
CA SER A 145 -9.18 -3.11 10.27
C SER A 145 -8.20 -3.60 9.21
N ALA A 146 -6.97 -3.04 9.15
CA ALA A 146 -5.94 -3.47 8.23
C ALA A 146 -5.53 -4.92 8.48
N PHE A 147 -5.30 -5.29 9.75
CA PHE A 147 -5.04 -6.67 10.14
C PHE A 147 -6.23 -7.60 9.81
N LEU A 148 -7.46 -7.20 10.17
CA LEU A 148 -8.64 -8.03 9.95
C LEU A 148 -8.95 -8.23 8.46
N MET A 149 -8.75 -7.21 7.61
CA MET A 149 -8.84 -7.38 6.16
C MET A 149 -7.78 -8.38 5.65
N THR A 150 -6.53 -8.25 6.11
CA THR A 150 -5.47 -9.21 5.77
C THR A 150 -5.85 -10.63 6.17
N LYS A 151 -6.34 -10.83 7.40
CA LYS A 151 -6.78 -12.14 7.90
C LYS A 151 -7.89 -12.75 7.03
N LEU A 152 -8.82 -11.93 6.52
CA LEU A 152 -9.91 -12.39 5.66
C LEU A 152 -9.43 -12.77 4.25
N VAL A 153 -8.47 -12.05 3.67
CA VAL A 153 -8.06 -12.31 2.28
C VAL A 153 -6.98 -13.38 2.14
N VAL A 154 -6.14 -13.59 3.17
CA VAL A 154 -5.01 -14.55 3.13
C VAL A 154 -5.42 -15.96 2.69
N PRO A 155 -6.49 -16.61 3.22
CA PRO A 155 -6.87 -17.94 2.77
C PRO A 155 -7.26 -18.02 1.27
N HIS A 156 -7.69 -16.90 0.69
CA HIS A 156 -8.04 -16.80 -0.72
C HIS A 156 -6.81 -16.55 -1.60
N MET A 157 -5.83 -15.79 -1.08
CA MET A 157 -4.52 -15.62 -1.73
C MET A 157 -3.77 -16.94 -1.77
N GLU A 158 -3.78 -17.73 -0.69
CA GLU A 158 -3.17 -19.06 -0.65
C GLU A 158 -3.74 -19.99 -1.72
N LYS A 159 -5.06 -20.01 -1.91
CA LYS A 159 -5.73 -20.77 -2.99
C LYS A 159 -5.31 -20.31 -4.38
N ARG A 160 -4.85 -19.07 -4.53
CA ARG A 160 -4.32 -18.50 -5.77
C ARG A 160 -2.82 -18.72 -5.96
N GLY A 161 -2.16 -19.38 -4.98
CA GLY A 161 -0.72 -19.67 -4.98
C GLY A 161 0.16 -18.53 -4.50
N GLY A 162 -0.41 -17.56 -3.81
CA GLY A 162 0.28 -16.40 -3.24
C GLY A 162 -0.43 -15.08 -3.48
N GLY A 163 0.19 -14.00 -3.02
CA GLY A 163 -0.44 -12.68 -3.14
C GLY A 163 0.41 -11.52 -2.62
N ASN A 164 -0.19 -10.35 -2.58
CA ASN A 164 0.46 -9.13 -2.11
C ASN A 164 -0.46 -8.31 -1.19
N VAL A 165 0.05 -7.94 -0.03
CA VAL A 165 -0.59 -7.01 0.89
C VAL A 165 0.24 -5.73 0.95
N VAL A 166 -0.39 -4.58 0.72
CA VAL A 166 0.24 -3.27 0.85
C VAL A 166 -0.56 -2.42 1.82
N PHE A 167 0.08 -2.01 2.91
CA PHE A 167 -0.47 -1.04 3.84
C PHE A 167 -0.09 0.39 3.41
N VAL A 168 -1.02 1.34 3.59
CA VAL A 168 -0.74 2.77 3.41
C VAL A 168 -0.58 3.43 4.78
N SER A 169 0.67 3.61 5.18
CA SER A 169 1.06 4.32 6.40
C SER A 169 1.16 5.84 6.15
N SER A 170 2.18 6.49 6.64
CA SER A 170 2.51 7.90 6.46
C SER A 170 3.95 8.14 6.91
N VAL A 171 4.58 9.21 6.43
CA VAL A 171 5.82 9.73 7.02
C VAL A 171 5.64 10.04 8.52
N ALA A 172 4.43 10.40 8.94
CA ALA A 172 4.08 10.60 10.36
C ALA A 172 4.24 9.34 11.22
N GLY A 173 4.33 8.14 10.62
CA GLY A 173 4.66 6.90 11.31
C GLY A 173 6.14 6.74 11.65
N TYR A 174 7.02 7.47 10.98
CA TYR A 174 8.45 7.54 11.29
C TYR A 174 8.79 8.77 12.13
N GLN A 175 8.30 9.91 11.70
CA GLN A 175 8.52 11.19 12.35
C GLN A 175 7.16 11.78 12.75
N PRO A 176 6.77 11.65 14.03
CA PRO A 176 5.50 12.16 14.51
C PRO A 176 5.35 13.66 14.20
N MET A 177 4.20 14.02 13.65
CA MET A 177 3.89 15.41 13.33
C MET A 177 3.16 16.06 14.51
N GLN A 178 3.53 17.29 14.83
CA GLN A 178 2.83 18.07 15.84
C GLN A 178 1.33 18.13 15.54
N ALA A 179 0.50 18.08 16.56
CA ALA A 179 -0.96 18.02 16.50
C ALA A 179 -1.58 16.75 15.87
N LEU A 180 -0.78 15.78 15.40
CA LEU A 180 -1.24 14.52 14.82
C LEU A 180 -0.86 13.29 15.68
N GLY A 181 -0.72 13.44 17.01
CA GLY A 181 -0.19 12.41 17.91
C GLY A 181 -0.85 11.04 17.75
N PRO A 182 -2.16 10.85 18.01
CA PRO A 182 -2.82 9.55 17.90
C PRO A 182 -2.77 8.97 16.49
N TYR A 183 -2.87 9.81 15.46
CA TYR A 183 -2.71 9.39 14.07
C TYR A 183 -1.30 8.87 13.81
N SER A 184 -0.27 9.59 14.24
CA SER A 184 1.14 9.18 14.08
C SER A 184 1.40 7.82 14.72
N VAL A 185 0.93 7.60 15.94
CA VAL A 185 1.02 6.30 16.63
C VAL A 185 0.37 5.20 15.81
N SER A 186 -0.84 5.44 15.26
CA SER A 186 -1.51 4.43 14.43
C SER A 186 -0.73 4.12 13.14
N LYS A 187 -0.04 5.11 12.56
CA LYS A 187 0.77 4.92 11.35
C LYS A 187 2.10 4.22 11.65
N THR A 188 2.70 4.45 12.83
CA THR A 188 3.83 3.66 13.34
C THR A 188 3.43 2.19 13.54
N ALA A 189 2.25 1.92 14.08
CA ALA A 189 1.76 0.56 14.28
C ALA A 189 1.67 -0.24 12.96
N LEU A 190 1.36 0.41 11.82
CA LEU A 190 1.36 -0.25 10.51
C LEU A 190 2.76 -0.67 10.06
N LEU A 191 3.81 0.05 10.44
CA LEU A 191 5.20 -0.33 10.16
C LEU A 191 5.55 -1.63 10.91
N GLY A 192 5.16 -1.71 12.18
CA GLY A 192 5.29 -2.91 13.00
C GLY A 192 4.46 -4.08 12.45
N LEU A 193 3.20 -3.83 12.07
CA LEU A 193 2.31 -4.84 11.49
C LEU A 193 2.88 -5.42 10.19
N THR A 194 3.47 -4.59 9.33
CA THR A 194 4.13 -5.01 8.09
C THR A 194 5.26 -6.00 8.37
N ARG A 195 6.13 -5.66 9.31
CA ARG A 195 7.28 -6.51 9.71
C ARG A 195 6.86 -7.79 10.42
N ALA A 196 5.78 -7.76 11.18
CA ALA A 196 5.26 -8.94 11.86
C ALA A 196 4.61 -9.93 10.88
N LEU A 197 3.83 -9.45 9.91
CA LEU A 197 3.11 -10.32 8.97
C LEU A 197 4.00 -10.87 7.84
N ALA A 198 5.04 -10.14 7.43
CA ALA A 198 5.87 -10.55 6.30
C ALA A 198 6.52 -11.93 6.48
N PRO A 199 7.21 -12.25 7.59
CA PRO A 199 7.77 -13.59 7.80
C PRO A 199 6.69 -14.67 8.00
N GLU A 200 5.57 -14.32 8.64
CA GLU A 200 4.45 -15.25 8.89
C GLU A 200 3.78 -15.71 7.59
N LEU A 201 3.70 -14.83 6.58
CA LEU A 201 2.99 -15.11 5.32
C LEU A 201 3.92 -15.51 4.17
N ALA A 202 5.24 -15.44 4.35
CA ALA A 202 6.22 -15.76 3.32
C ALA A 202 6.13 -17.22 2.84
N HIS A 203 5.82 -18.17 3.72
CA HIS A 203 5.67 -19.60 3.37
C HIS A 203 4.48 -19.84 2.44
N SER A 204 3.47 -18.97 2.46
CA SER A 204 2.32 -19.00 1.55
C SER A 204 2.55 -18.19 0.27
N ASN A 205 3.79 -17.76 -0.01
CA ASN A 205 4.14 -16.91 -1.15
C ASN A 205 3.34 -15.58 -1.17
N ILE A 206 3.06 -15.04 0.02
CA ILE A 206 2.39 -13.75 0.19
C ILE A 206 3.41 -12.73 0.69
N ARG A 207 3.59 -11.65 -0.08
CA ARG A 207 4.46 -10.52 0.30
C ARG A 207 3.64 -9.46 1.02
N VAL A 208 4.21 -8.88 2.06
CA VAL A 208 3.58 -7.81 2.84
C VAL A 208 4.51 -6.62 2.89
N ASN A 209 4.08 -5.51 2.35
CA ASN A 209 4.86 -4.28 2.33
C ASN A 209 4.01 -3.06 2.74
N CYS A 210 4.66 -1.95 2.93
CA CYS A 210 4.03 -0.70 3.32
C CYS A 210 4.52 0.46 2.44
N VAL A 211 3.66 1.43 2.20
CA VAL A 211 4.04 2.71 1.63
C VAL A 211 3.80 3.79 2.68
N ALA A 212 4.77 4.67 2.88
CA ALA A 212 4.68 5.80 3.81
C ALA A 212 4.75 7.12 3.03
N PRO A 213 3.59 7.67 2.62
CA PRO A 213 3.53 8.94 1.92
C PRO A 213 3.91 10.12 2.82
N GLY A 214 4.48 11.16 2.22
CA GLY A 214 4.54 12.50 2.78
C GLY A 214 3.20 13.24 2.64
N ILE A 215 3.26 14.57 2.49
CA ILE A 215 2.04 15.36 2.22
C ILE A 215 1.67 15.19 0.75
N ILE A 216 0.50 14.59 0.53
CA ILE A 216 -0.07 14.33 -0.79
C ILE A 216 -1.35 15.16 -0.95
N LYS A 217 -1.55 15.75 -2.11
CA LYS A 217 -2.69 16.61 -2.42
C LYS A 217 -3.99 15.80 -2.53
N THR A 218 -4.62 15.55 -1.40
CA THR A 218 -5.88 14.81 -1.27
C THR A 218 -6.89 15.59 -0.44
N ARG A 219 -8.14 15.19 -0.49
CA ARG A 219 -9.16 15.73 0.42
C ARG A 219 -8.83 15.44 1.88
N PHE A 220 -8.26 14.28 2.18
CA PHE A 220 -7.88 13.88 3.54
C PHE A 220 -6.87 14.83 4.18
N SER A 221 -5.87 15.28 3.41
CA SER A 221 -4.80 16.19 3.85
C SER A 221 -5.13 17.67 3.62
N SER A 222 -6.36 18.01 3.20
CA SER A 222 -6.72 19.36 2.76
C SER A 222 -6.52 20.44 3.83
N VAL A 223 -6.62 20.10 5.11
CA VAL A 223 -6.34 21.01 6.24
C VAL A 223 -4.87 21.48 6.22
N LEU A 224 -3.95 20.63 5.77
CA LEU A 224 -2.52 20.94 5.72
C LEU A 224 -2.15 21.78 4.50
N TRP A 225 -2.66 21.43 3.30
CA TRP A 225 -2.19 22.05 2.06
C TRP A 225 -3.04 23.24 1.59
N ARG A 226 -4.21 23.49 2.19
CA ARG A 226 -5.00 24.70 1.92
C ARG A 226 -4.54 25.93 2.72
N ASN A 227 -3.72 25.74 3.75
CA ASN A 227 -3.11 26.82 4.49
C ASN A 227 -1.74 27.13 3.85
N GLU A 228 -1.62 28.30 3.21
CA GLU A 228 -0.41 28.70 2.49
C GLU A 228 0.81 28.80 3.40
N GLU A 229 0.65 29.29 4.62
CA GLU A 229 1.74 29.40 5.60
C GLU A 229 2.28 28.01 5.98
N ILE A 230 1.37 27.07 6.30
CA ILE A 230 1.73 25.71 6.65
C ILE A 230 2.43 25.02 5.49
N ILE A 231 1.88 25.13 4.28
CA ILE A 231 2.43 24.42 3.12
C ILE A 231 3.78 24.98 2.68
N ASP A 232 3.99 26.29 2.79
CA ASP A 232 5.26 26.91 2.44
C ASP A 232 6.37 26.53 3.43
N GLU A 233 6.04 26.42 4.73
CA GLU A 233 6.99 25.89 5.72
C GLU A 233 7.35 24.43 5.43
N PHE A 234 6.38 23.59 5.06
CA PHE A 234 6.66 22.22 4.62
C PHE A 234 7.52 22.16 3.37
N LYS A 235 7.25 22.99 2.36
CA LYS A 235 8.04 23.05 1.13
C LYS A 235 9.51 23.39 1.38
N LYS A 236 9.81 24.20 2.40
CA LYS A 236 11.20 24.51 2.79
C LYS A 236 11.96 23.23 3.19
N GLN A 237 11.29 22.31 3.88
CA GLN A 237 11.89 21.06 4.36
C GLN A 237 11.99 19.98 3.27
N LEU A 238 11.18 20.06 2.20
CA LEU A 238 11.20 19.10 1.11
C LEU A 238 12.41 19.32 0.20
N SER A 239 13.04 18.22 -0.26
CA SER A 239 14.06 18.29 -1.32
C SER A 239 13.42 18.59 -2.67
N ILE A 240 12.30 17.92 -2.97
CA ILE A 240 11.42 18.24 -4.10
C ILE A 240 10.42 19.32 -3.61
N LYS A 241 10.60 20.56 -4.03
CA LYS A 241 9.93 21.75 -3.49
C LYS A 241 8.42 21.85 -3.83
N ARG A 242 7.71 20.74 -3.77
CA ARG A 242 6.25 20.66 -3.91
C ARG A 242 5.68 19.50 -3.08
N ILE A 243 4.39 19.55 -2.80
CA ILE A 243 3.67 18.37 -2.28
C ILE A 243 3.50 17.32 -3.37
N GLY A 244 3.31 16.06 -2.95
CA GLY A 244 3.10 14.95 -3.87
C GLY A 244 1.67 14.89 -4.41
N GLU A 245 1.52 14.24 -5.55
CA GLU A 245 0.21 13.92 -6.14
C GLU A 245 -0.14 12.44 -5.86
N PRO A 246 -1.45 12.09 -5.79
CA PRO A 246 -1.90 10.72 -5.49
C PRO A 246 -1.31 9.65 -6.43
N GLU A 247 -1.11 9.98 -7.70
CA GLU A 247 -0.58 9.11 -8.74
C GLU A 247 0.85 8.66 -8.44
N GLU A 248 1.64 9.49 -7.77
CA GLU A 248 3.02 9.18 -7.38
C GLU A 248 3.05 8.07 -6.31
N ILE A 249 2.00 7.98 -5.48
CA ILE A 249 1.83 6.89 -4.50
C ILE A 249 1.26 5.64 -5.19
N GLY A 250 0.25 5.83 -6.06
CA GLY A 250 -0.37 4.75 -6.82
C GLY A 250 0.64 3.95 -7.64
N GLY A 251 1.61 4.62 -8.27
CA GLY A 251 2.68 3.98 -9.03
C GLY A 251 3.56 3.06 -8.18
N VAL A 252 3.95 3.51 -6.97
CA VAL A 252 4.75 2.72 -6.03
C VAL A 252 3.95 1.51 -5.50
N ILE A 253 2.66 1.69 -5.18
CA ILE A 253 1.80 0.59 -4.76
C ILE A 253 1.71 -0.48 -5.86
N ALA A 254 1.49 -0.07 -7.12
CA ALA A 254 1.41 -1.00 -8.24
C ALA A 254 2.74 -1.71 -8.52
N PHE A 255 3.88 -1.04 -8.34
CA PHE A 255 5.22 -1.66 -8.38
C PHE A 255 5.35 -2.73 -7.30
N LEU A 256 5.03 -2.43 -6.04
CA LEU A 256 5.12 -3.39 -4.93
C LEU A 256 4.23 -4.63 -5.14
N CYS A 257 3.12 -4.50 -5.86
CA CYS A 257 2.23 -5.60 -6.20
C CYS A 257 2.69 -6.42 -7.43
N SER A 258 3.73 -6.00 -8.13
CA SER A 258 4.21 -6.65 -9.36
C SER A 258 5.35 -7.63 -9.11
N GLU A 259 5.70 -8.40 -10.14
CA GLU A 259 6.86 -9.31 -10.15
C GLU A 259 8.20 -8.56 -10.06
N GLU A 260 8.25 -7.29 -10.45
CA GLU A 260 9.43 -6.44 -10.33
C GLU A 260 9.87 -6.27 -8.86
N ALA A 261 8.89 -6.38 -7.93
CA ALA A 261 9.12 -6.33 -6.48
C ALA A 261 9.15 -7.72 -5.82
N SER A 262 9.38 -8.80 -6.58
CA SER A 262 9.29 -10.18 -6.07
C SER A 262 10.23 -10.49 -4.90
N TYR A 263 11.32 -9.74 -4.74
CA TYR A 263 12.26 -9.90 -3.62
C TYR A 263 12.10 -8.85 -2.52
N ILE A 264 10.97 -8.11 -2.52
CA ILE A 264 10.65 -7.09 -1.53
C ILE A 264 9.49 -7.57 -0.66
N THR A 265 9.75 -7.82 0.63
CA THR A 265 8.74 -8.13 1.64
C THR A 265 9.21 -7.63 3.01
N GLY A 266 8.26 -7.19 3.86
CA GLY A 266 8.55 -6.61 5.18
C GLY A 266 9.01 -5.16 5.13
N GLU A 267 9.08 -4.55 3.94
CA GLU A 267 9.65 -3.22 3.74
C GLU A 267 8.60 -2.11 3.74
N THR A 268 9.07 -0.92 4.13
CA THR A 268 8.28 0.30 4.00
C THR A 268 8.99 1.28 3.06
N ILE A 269 8.33 1.59 1.96
CA ILE A 269 8.83 2.55 0.98
C ILE A 269 8.28 3.94 1.32
N THR A 270 9.17 4.87 1.62
CA THR A 270 8.83 6.28 1.86
C THR A 270 8.73 7.02 0.53
N VAL A 271 7.62 7.77 0.32
CA VAL A 271 7.38 8.58 -0.88
C VAL A 271 7.03 9.98 -0.42
N THR A 272 8.04 10.82 -0.18
CA THR A 272 7.93 12.00 0.68
C THR A 272 8.50 13.28 0.07
N GLY A 273 9.06 13.21 -1.14
CA GLY A 273 9.75 14.37 -1.73
C GLY A 273 11.05 14.73 -1.00
N GLY A 274 11.62 13.78 -0.24
CA GLY A 274 12.91 13.94 0.46
C GLY A 274 12.83 14.53 1.87
N ILE A 275 11.63 14.55 2.48
CA ILE A 275 11.52 14.91 3.91
C ILE A 275 12.00 13.73 4.77
N GLY A 276 12.82 14.01 5.78
CA GLY A 276 13.51 13.18 6.75
C GLY A 276 13.04 11.74 6.95
N CYS A 277 13.38 10.85 6.02
CA CYS A 277 12.79 9.52 5.95
C CYS A 277 13.77 8.38 6.23
N ARG A 278 14.99 8.68 6.58
CA ARG A 278 15.95 7.66 6.99
C ARG A 278 16.62 8.04 8.30
N LEU A 279 16.35 7.22 9.26
CA LEU A 279 17.19 7.04 10.43
C LEU A 279 18.08 5.84 10.20
#